data_9c3b441a375b9819666292618377253d
#
_entry.id   9c3b441a375b9819666292618377253d
#
_cell.length_a   1.000
_cell.length_b   1.000
_cell.length_c   1.000
_cell.angle_alpha   90.00
_cell.angle_beta   90.00
_cell.angle_gamma   90.00
#
_symmetry.space_group_name_H-M   'P 1'
#
loop_
_entity.id
_entity.type
_entity.pdbx_description
1 polymer ?
#
loop_
_entity_poly.entity_id
_entity_poly.type
_entity_poly.pdbx_seq_one_letter_code
_entity_poly.pdbx_strand_id
1 'polypeptide(L)'
;MLRAVTFDFWNTLFVDVHGRDREQRRAQLLADELAALDMTVTDAALEDALESGFAFFDRVWVNEQRTPPCEEILDAILAALGTTMPPEAHARLVERFELLVLDIPPEPVPGAPAVLDALAQRYRLAVISDTGYSPGRVLRTVLERNAMLAPFEYLYFSDEHGACKPDPRVFRHTLDELGVRAPEAAHVGDIQRTDVAGAQAAGMSAVHFIGANNHDAARSTGDLVVRHFEELPAALGGLPCAGC
;
A
#
# COMPACT_ATOMS: atom_id res chain seq x y z
N MET A 1 -27.94 1.77 -3.08
CA MET A 1 -27.21 2.41 -4.20
C MET A 1 -25.81 2.69 -3.74
N LEU A 2 -24.79 2.40 -4.56
CA LEU A 2 -23.37 2.67 -4.25
C LEU A 2 -23.15 4.18 -4.08
N ARG A 3 -22.43 4.59 -3.04
CA ARG A 3 -22.15 5.98 -2.67
C ARG A 3 -20.66 6.26 -2.51
N ALA A 4 -19.86 5.24 -2.17
CA ALA A 4 -18.43 5.37 -2.01
C ALA A 4 -17.67 4.24 -2.69
N VAL A 5 -16.45 4.55 -3.13
CA VAL A 5 -15.48 3.56 -3.61
C VAL A 5 -14.15 3.83 -2.92
N THR A 6 -13.58 2.80 -2.31
CA THR A 6 -12.25 2.87 -1.71
C THR A 6 -11.26 2.06 -2.54
N PHE A 7 -10.01 2.48 -2.56
CA PHE A 7 -8.96 1.87 -3.39
C PHE A 7 -7.74 1.51 -2.54
N ASP A 8 -7.18 0.34 -2.77
CA ASP A 8 -5.81 0.08 -2.40
C ASP A 8 -4.84 0.92 -3.23
N PHE A 9 -3.58 1.07 -2.77
CA PHE A 9 -2.57 1.89 -3.43
C PHE A 9 -1.67 1.06 -4.36
N TRP A 10 -0.96 0.06 -3.80
CA TRP A 10 0.03 -0.72 -4.53
C TRP A 10 -0.62 -1.76 -5.45
N ASN A 11 -0.17 -1.85 -6.70
CA ASN A 11 -0.75 -2.73 -7.72
C ASN A 11 -2.24 -2.53 -8.00
N THR A 12 -2.83 -1.45 -7.45
CA THR A 12 -4.21 -1.01 -7.71
C THR A 12 -4.24 0.38 -8.33
N LEU A 13 -3.67 1.38 -7.68
CA LEU A 13 -3.50 2.73 -8.23
C LEU A 13 -2.15 2.90 -8.93
N PHE A 14 -1.12 2.26 -8.40
CA PHE A 14 0.25 2.34 -8.91
C PHE A 14 0.87 0.94 -9.03
N VAL A 15 1.55 0.70 -10.15
CA VAL A 15 2.34 -0.53 -10.36
C VAL A 15 3.77 -0.31 -9.88
N ASP A 16 4.28 -1.24 -9.10
CA ASP A 16 5.66 -1.20 -8.63
C ASP A 16 6.66 -1.81 -9.63
N VAL A 17 6.83 -1.14 -10.77
CA VAL A 17 7.74 -1.58 -11.84
C VAL A 17 9.21 -1.44 -11.46
N HIS A 18 9.54 -0.60 -10.47
CA HIS A 18 10.90 -0.28 -10.03
C HIS A 18 11.23 -0.79 -8.61
N GLY A 19 10.52 -1.79 -8.12
CA GLY A 19 10.73 -2.37 -6.79
C GLY A 19 12.18 -2.84 -6.58
N ARG A 20 12.75 -3.55 -7.56
CA ARG A 20 14.14 -4.02 -7.51
C ARG A 20 15.16 -2.88 -7.52
N ASP A 21 14.93 -1.82 -8.27
CA ASP A 21 15.83 -0.67 -8.30
C ASP A 21 15.86 0.02 -6.93
N ARG A 22 14.70 0.11 -6.26
CA ARG A 22 14.63 0.63 -4.89
C ARG A 22 15.30 -0.29 -3.88
N GLU A 23 15.19 -1.61 -4.02
CA GLU A 23 15.90 -2.58 -3.16
C GLU A 23 17.42 -2.42 -3.31
N GLN A 24 17.92 -2.37 -4.53
CA GLN A 24 19.35 -2.14 -4.81
C GLN A 24 19.82 -0.79 -4.26
N ARG A 25 18.99 0.24 -4.38
CA ARG A 25 19.32 1.56 -3.85
C ARG A 25 19.32 1.57 -2.32
N ARG A 26 18.42 0.86 -1.64
CA ARG A 26 18.47 0.68 -0.18
C ARG A 26 19.76 -0.01 0.25
N ALA A 27 20.15 -1.08 -0.45
CA ALA A 27 21.41 -1.77 -0.20
C ALA A 27 22.60 -0.81 -0.27
N GLN A 28 22.68 -0.01 -1.33
CA GLN A 28 23.76 0.97 -1.50
C GLN A 28 23.74 2.04 -0.39
N LEU A 29 22.56 2.56 -0.03
CA LEU A 29 22.41 3.56 1.01
C LEU A 29 22.88 3.03 2.38
N LEU A 30 22.53 1.80 2.69
CA LEU A 30 22.95 1.12 3.93
C LEU A 30 24.46 0.87 3.91
N ALA A 31 25.02 0.36 2.81
CA ALA A 31 26.45 0.13 2.66
C ALA A 31 27.26 1.43 2.82
N ASP A 32 26.82 2.52 2.17
CA ASP A 32 27.46 3.84 2.26
C ASP A 32 27.46 4.37 3.71
N GLU A 33 26.34 4.22 4.42
CA GLU A 33 26.22 4.69 5.82
C GLU A 33 27.09 3.85 6.78
N LEU A 34 27.13 2.51 6.58
CA LEU A 34 28.00 1.61 7.36
C LEU A 34 29.47 1.91 7.11
N ALA A 35 29.86 2.13 5.85
CA ALA A 35 31.25 2.49 5.49
C ALA A 35 31.66 3.84 6.11
N ALA A 36 30.76 4.82 6.17
CA ALA A 36 31.00 6.10 6.85
C ALA A 36 31.20 5.97 8.36
N LEU A 37 30.78 4.86 8.95
CA LEU A 37 30.98 4.50 10.36
C LEU A 37 32.15 3.52 10.55
N ASP A 38 33.04 3.37 9.55
CA ASP A 38 34.16 2.41 9.55
C ASP A 38 33.73 0.94 9.73
N MET A 39 32.51 0.61 9.37
CA MET A 39 31.98 -0.75 9.40
C MET A 39 32.08 -1.39 8.01
N THR A 40 32.67 -2.58 7.94
CA THR A 40 32.79 -3.34 6.69
C THR A 40 31.82 -4.51 6.70
N VAL A 41 30.95 -4.56 5.70
CA VAL A 41 29.97 -5.64 5.48
C VAL A 41 30.17 -6.20 4.08
N THR A 42 30.06 -7.51 3.90
CA THR A 42 30.09 -8.15 2.58
C THR A 42 28.75 -7.97 1.87
N ASP A 43 28.76 -7.98 0.54
CA ASP A 43 27.53 -7.87 -0.27
C ASP A 43 26.51 -8.97 0.11
N ALA A 44 26.99 -10.21 0.31
CA ALA A 44 26.11 -11.31 0.72
C ALA A 44 25.44 -11.08 2.09
N ALA A 45 26.21 -10.58 3.08
CA ALA A 45 25.65 -10.28 4.40
C ALA A 45 24.64 -9.12 4.34
N LEU A 46 24.88 -8.17 3.43
CA LEU A 46 23.96 -7.05 3.20
C LEU A 46 22.64 -7.53 2.56
N GLU A 47 22.70 -8.40 1.55
CA GLU A 47 21.55 -9.01 0.92
C GLU A 47 20.72 -9.82 1.94
N ASP A 48 21.37 -10.71 2.71
CA ASP A 48 20.71 -11.51 3.75
C ASP A 48 20.03 -10.63 4.82
N ALA A 49 20.66 -9.51 5.19
CA ALA A 49 20.09 -8.58 6.16
C ALA A 49 18.87 -7.84 5.63
N LEU A 50 18.89 -7.39 4.37
CA LEU A 50 17.74 -6.75 3.72
C LEU A 50 16.57 -7.74 3.57
N GLU A 51 16.84 -9.00 3.22
CA GLU A 51 15.84 -10.06 3.20
C GLU A 51 15.24 -10.30 4.60
N SER A 52 16.07 -10.25 5.65
CA SER A 52 15.60 -10.34 7.04
C SER A 52 14.67 -9.18 7.42
N GLY A 53 14.96 -7.96 6.95
CA GLY A 53 14.08 -6.81 7.12
C GLY A 53 12.72 -6.98 6.43
N PHE A 54 12.71 -7.53 5.23
CA PHE A 54 11.48 -7.86 4.52
C PHE A 54 10.68 -8.97 5.23
N ALA A 55 11.36 -10.04 5.67
CA ALA A 55 10.73 -11.12 6.43
C ALA A 55 10.15 -10.64 7.77
N PHE A 56 10.82 -9.67 8.41
CA PHE A 56 10.29 -9.01 9.61
C PHE A 56 8.99 -8.25 9.30
N PHE A 57 8.99 -7.43 8.24
CA PHE A 57 7.80 -6.70 7.80
C PHE A 57 6.64 -7.67 7.54
N ASP A 58 6.86 -8.71 6.72
CA ASP A 58 5.82 -9.67 6.34
C ASP A 58 5.25 -10.40 7.58
N ARG A 59 6.09 -10.80 8.51
CA ARG A 59 5.68 -11.44 9.76
C ARG A 59 4.77 -10.52 10.59
N VAL A 60 5.13 -9.26 10.75
CA VAL A 60 4.35 -8.28 11.52
C VAL A 60 3.03 -7.99 10.80
N TRP A 61 3.07 -7.76 9.50
CA TRP A 61 1.91 -7.48 8.67
C TRP A 61 0.89 -8.62 8.66
N VAL A 62 1.38 -9.88 8.54
CA VAL A 62 0.50 -11.05 8.45
C VAL A 62 -0.05 -11.45 9.83
N ASN A 63 0.81 -11.47 10.86
CA ASN A 63 0.44 -12.07 12.15
C ASN A 63 -0.08 -11.04 13.17
N GLU A 64 0.39 -9.79 13.12
CA GLU A 64 0.00 -8.76 14.06
C GLU A 64 -1.04 -7.77 13.49
N GLN A 65 -1.32 -7.87 12.18
CA GLN A 65 -2.24 -6.99 11.44
C GLN A 65 -1.94 -5.50 11.67
N ARG A 66 -0.66 -5.17 11.68
CA ARG A 66 -0.12 -3.82 11.64
C ARG A 66 1.01 -3.76 10.62
N THR A 67 1.39 -2.58 10.20
CA THR A 67 2.60 -2.37 9.42
C THR A 67 3.68 -1.77 10.31
N PRO A 68 4.89 -2.36 10.37
CA PRO A 68 5.98 -1.75 11.11
C PRO A 68 6.45 -0.48 10.39
N PRO A 69 6.76 0.59 11.11
CA PRO A 69 7.39 1.77 10.53
C PRO A 69 8.78 1.43 9.97
N CYS A 70 9.29 2.26 9.08
CA CYS A 70 10.59 2.07 8.44
C CYS A 70 11.74 1.92 9.47
N GLU A 71 11.63 2.59 10.60
CA GLU A 71 12.56 2.49 11.73
C GLU A 71 12.67 1.05 12.26
N GLU A 72 11.54 0.37 12.54
CA GLU A 72 11.54 -1.02 13.01
C GLU A 72 12.10 -1.99 11.96
N ILE A 73 11.88 -1.71 10.67
CA ILE A 73 12.44 -2.53 9.58
C ILE A 73 13.96 -2.36 9.53
N LEU A 74 14.47 -1.14 9.66
CA LEU A 74 15.90 -0.87 9.71
C LEU A 74 16.54 -1.52 10.94
N ASP A 75 15.89 -1.47 12.10
CA ASP A 75 16.37 -2.15 13.31
C ASP A 75 16.51 -3.66 13.10
N ALA A 76 15.55 -4.28 12.42
CA ALA A 76 15.63 -5.70 12.08
C ALA A 76 16.79 -6.01 11.12
N ILE A 77 17.06 -5.13 10.14
CA ILE A 77 18.20 -5.24 9.22
C ILE A 77 19.52 -5.15 9.99
N LEU A 78 19.65 -4.15 10.87
CA LEU A 78 20.87 -3.96 11.68
C LEU A 78 21.10 -5.11 12.65
N ALA A 79 20.04 -5.64 13.24
CA ALA A 79 20.11 -6.81 14.11
C ALA A 79 20.60 -8.05 13.36
N ALA A 80 20.16 -8.25 12.10
CA ALA A 80 20.64 -9.35 11.25
C ALA A 80 22.12 -9.20 10.89
N LEU A 81 22.63 -7.97 10.75
CA LEU A 81 24.05 -7.68 10.58
C LEU A 81 24.85 -7.80 11.88
N GLY A 82 24.19 -8.02 13.03
CA GLY A 82 24.83 -8.06 14.34
C GLY A 82 25.44 -6.72 14.76
N THR A 83 24.88 -5.59 14.29
CA THR A 83 25.41 -4.25 14.52
C THR A 83 24.33 -3.27 14.96
N THR A 84 24.77 -2.07 15.34
CA THR A 84 23.94 -0.90 15.64
C THR A 84 24.60 0.33 15.04
N MET A 85 23.86 1.42 14.91
CA MET A 85 24.42 2.68 14.44
C MET A 85 24.04 3.84 15.36
N PRO A 86 24.78 4.97 15.32
CA PRO A 86 24.42 6.18 16.07
C PRO A 86 23.01 6.68 15.70
N PRO A 87 22.25 7.23 16.66
CA PRO A 87 20.88 7.68 16.41
C PRO A 87 20.71 8.64 15.22
N GLU A 88 21.69 9.54 15.02
CA GLU A 88 21.64 10.49 13.91
C GLU A 88 21.86 9.79 12.53
N ALA A 89 22.74 8.80 12.46
CA ALA A 89 22.95 8.00 11.26
C ALA A 89 21.70 7.14 10.95
N HIS A 90 21.13 6.53 11.98
CA HIS A 90 19.91 5.76 11.90
C HIS A 90 18.75 6.61 11.35
N ALA A 91 18.50 7.77 11.96
CA ALA A 91 17.42 8.68 11.53
C ALA A 91 17.60 9.17 10.09
N ARG A 92 18.83 9.50 9.67
CA ARG A 92 19.12 9.87 8.28
C ARG A 92 18.83 8.73 7.31
N LEU A 93 19.19 7.50 7.67
CA LEU A 93 18.96 6.34 6.79
C LEU A 93 17.48 5.98 6.70
N VAL A 94 16.73 6.05 7.81
CA VAL A 94 15.27 5.92 7.82
C VAL A 94 14.64 6.92 6.85
N GLU A 95 14.96 8.21 6.98
CA GLU A 95 14.42 9.24 6.08
C GLU A 95 14.75 8.96 4.61
N ARG A 96 15.97 8.55 4.30
CA ARG A 96 16.37 8.20 2.92
C ARG A 96 15.59 6.99 2.39
N PHE A 97 15.35 5.98 3.21
CA PHE A 97 14.55 4.81 2.82
C PHE A 97 13.09 5.17 2.56
N GLU A 98 12.51 5.99 3.41
CA GLU A 98 11.13 6.45 3.25
C GLU A 98 10.92 7.27 1.99
N LEU A 99 11.86 8.17 1.68
CA LEU A 99 11.78 9.08 0.54
C LEU A 99 12.15 8.44 -0.81
N LEU A 100 12.73 7.24 -0.80
CA LEU A 100 13.26 6.60 -2.00
C LEU A 100 12.21 6.39 -3.10
N VAL A 101 10.95 6.20 -2.73
CA VAL A 101 9.83 6.10 -3.67
C VAL A 101 9.58 7.39 -4.46
N LEU A 102 10.09 8.54 -3.98
CA LEU A 102 10.01 9.82 -4.70
C LEU A 102 11.12 10.00 -5.72
N ASP A 103 12.27 9.33 -5.52
CA ASP A 103 13.42 9.34 -6.43
C ASP A 103 13.27 8.26 -7.50
N ILE A 104 12.70 7.12 -7.14
CA ILE A 104 12.42 5.97 -8.01
C ILE A 104 10.92 5.67 -7.90
N PRO A 105 10.05 6.45 -8.58
CA PRO A 105 8.61 6.39 -8.38
C PRO A 105 7.97 5.15 -9.02
N PRO A 106 6.85 4.66 -8.48
CA PRO A 106 6.00 3.71 -9.17
C PRO A 106 5.27 4.40 -10.33
N GLU A 107 4.72 3.62 -11.24
CA GLU A 107 3.93 4.14 -12.35
C GLU A 107 2.42 4.06 -12.06
N PRO A 108 1.62 5.07 -12.41
CA PRO A 108 0.17 4.95 -12.34
C PRO A 108 -0.33 3.78 -13.19
N VAL A 109 -1.29 3.03 -12.66
CA VAL A 109 -1.99 2.03 -13.48
C VAL A 109 -2.62 2.73 -14.69
N PRO A 110 -2.48 2.14 -15.91
CA PRO A 110 -3.07 2.73 -17.11
C PRO A 110 -4.55 3.06 -16.93
N GLY A 111 -4.94 4.28 -17.29
CA GLY A 111 -6.32 4.78 -17.17
C GLY A 111 -6.71 5.28 -15.78
N ALA A 112 -5.95 5.00 -14.71
CA ALA A 112 -6.34 5.31 -13.34
C ALA A 112 -6.65 6.81 -13.12
N PRO A 113 -5.84 7.79 -13.55
CA PRO A 113 -6.16 9.20 -13.30
C PRO A 113 -7.52 9.60 -13.89
N ALA A 114 -7.78 9.28 -15.14
CA ALA A 114 -9.03 9.65 -15.81
C ALA A 114 -10.26 8.93 -15.22
N VAL A 115 -10.09 7.68 -14.81
CA VAL A 115 -11.17 6.89 -14.18
C VAL A 115 -11.49 7.44 -12.78
N LEU A 116 -10.48 7.83 -12.00
CA LEU A 116 -10.69 8.44 -10.68
C LEU A 116 -11.48 9.75 -10.80
N ASP A 117 -11.12 10.61 -11.77
CA ASP A 117 -11.85 11.86 -12.03
C ASP A 117 -13.31 11.59 -12.40
N ALA A 118 -13.56 10.58 -13.24
CA ALA A 118 -14.93 10.21 -13.63
C ALA A 118 -15.74 9.61 -12.46
N LEU A 119 -15.11 8.79 -11.62
CA LEU A 119 -15.76 8.20 -10.45
C LEU A 119 -16.06 9.22 -9.37
N ALA A 120 -15.19 10.21 -9.16
CA ALA A 120 -15.38 11.27 -8.19
C ALA A 120 -16.61 12.16 -8.48
N GLN A 121 -17.11 12.17 -9.73
CA GLN A 121 -18.37 12.87 -10.09
C GLN A 121 -19.62 12.12 -9.56
N ARG A 122 -19.47 10.86 -9.15
CA ARG A 122 -20.60 9.97 -8.80
C ARG A 122 -20.49 9.38 -7.40
N TYR A 123 -19.27 9.20 -6.89
CA TYR A 123 -18.97 8.51 -5.66
C TYR A 123 -18.00 9.32 -4.82
N ARG A 124 -18.07 9.18 -3.51
CA ARG A 124 -17.02 9.60 -2.59
C ARG A 124 -15.86 8.63 -2.69
N LEU A 125 -14.65 9.11 -2.85
CA LEU A 125 -13.48 8.27 -3.04
C LEU A 125 -12.54 8.34 -1.83
N ALA A 126 -11.95 7.21 -1.47
CA ALA A 126 -10.89 7.16 -0.47
C ALA A 126 -9.80 6.14 -0.85
N VAL A 127 -8.63 6.30 -0.27
CA VAL A 127 -7.55 5.29 -0.31
C VAL A 127 -7.54 4.52 1.01
N ILE A 128 -7.27 3.21 0.96
CA ILE A 128 -6.95 2.37 2.11
C ILE A 128 -5.68 1.59 1.77
N SER A 129 -4.55 2.02 2.30
CA SER A 129 -3.25 1.43 1.97
C SER A 129 -2.51 0.92 3.20
N ASP A 130 -1.97 -0.30 3.06
CA ASP A 130 -0.98 -0.82 3.98
C ASP A 130 0.38 -0.26 3.54
N THR A 131 1.06 0.45 4.45
CA THR A 131 2.35 1.09 4.19
C THR A 131 3.51 0.16 4.60
N GLY A 132 4.67 0.39 4.00
CA GLY A 132 5.91 -0.29 4.36
C GLY A 132 7.01 0.74 4.59
N TYR A 133 8.08 0.66 3.78
CA TYR A 133 9.16 1.65 3.84
C TYR A 133 8.70 3.08 3.61
N SER A 134 7.67 3.28 2.77
CA SER A 134 7.18 4.61 2.43
C SER A 134 5.90 4.91 3.21
N PRO A 135 5.92 5.83 4.19
CA PRO A 135 4.77 6.18 5.00
C PRO A 135 3.74 7.00 4.23
N GLY A 136 2.54 7.10 4.78
CA GLY A 136 1.40 7.80 4.17
C GLY A 136 1.71 9.23 3.74
N ARG A 137 2.51 9.98 4.54
CA ARG A 137 2.96 11.34 4.17
C ARG A 137 3.72 11.39 2.85
N VAL A 138 4.47 10.34 2.53
CA VAL A 138 5.25 10.24 1.29
C VAL A 138 4.37 9.76 0.14
N LEU A 139 3.47 8.80 0.39
CA LEU A 139 2.53 8.30 -0.63
C LEU A 139 1.54 9.39 -1.09
N ARG A 140 1.16 10.34 -0.21
CA ARG A 140 0.41 11.54 -0.63
C ARG A 140 1.15 12.35 -1.68
N THR A 141 2.48 12.50 -1.53
CA THR A 141 3.31 13.19 -2.53
C THR A 141 3.33 12.44 -3.86
N VAL A 142 3.34 11.10 -3.83
CA VAL A 142 3.24 10.29 -5.06
C VAL A 142 1.90 10.53 -5.76
N LEU A 143 0.78 10.53 -5.02
CA LEU A 143 -0.54 10.85 -5.56
C LEU A 143 -0.58 12.26 -6.18
N GLU A 144 -0.04 13.25 -5.46
CA GLU A 144 -0.02 14.66 -5.91
C GLU A 144 0.80 14.83 -7.19
N ARG A 145 2.00 14.25 -7.26
CA ARG A 145 2.87 14.32 -8.44
C ARG A 145 2.25 13.73 -9.70
N ASN A 146 1.27 12.82 -9.53
CA ASN A 146 0.55 12.16 -10.62
C ASN A 146 -0.87 12.73 -10.83
N ALA A 147 -1.20 13.87 -10.21
CA ALA A 147 -2.54 14.49 -10.27
C ALA A 147 -3.68 13.55 -9.82
N MET A 148 -3.39 12.61 -8.93
CA MET A 148 -4.34 11.61 -8.43
C MET A 148 -4.79 11.86 -6.98
N LEU A 149 -4.32 12.93 -6.34
CA LEU A 149 -4.69 13.24 -4.95
C LEU A 149 -6.08 13.88 -4.84
N ALA A 150 -6.39 14.82 -5.70
CA ALA A 150 -7.58 15.67 -5.62
C ALA A 150 -8.94 14.91 -5.64
N PRO A 151 -9.09 13.78 -6.35
CA PRO A 151 -10.33 13.00 -6.34
C PRO A 151 -10.70 12.36 -4.99
N PHE A 152 -9.75 12.18 -4.07
CA PHE A 152 -9.98 11.49 -2.80
C PHE A 152 -10.41 12.46 -1.70
N GLU A 153 -11.47 12.11 -0.99
CA GLU A 153 -11.96 12.83 0.18
C GLU A 153 -11.26 12.39 1.46
N TYR A 154 -10.78 11.14 1.52
CA TYR A 154 -10.08 10.59 2.67
C TYR A 154 -8.95 9.63 2.24
N LEU A 155 -7.89 9.58 3.03
CA LEU A 155 -6.73 8.72 2.80
C LEU A 155 -6.37 8.03 4.12
N TYR A 156 -6.61 6.73 4.17
CA TYR A 156 -6.18 5.86 5.26
C TYR A 156 -4.83 5.23 4.92
N PHE A 157 -3.83 5.49 5.74
CA PHE A 157 -2.53 4.81 5.68
C PHE A 157 -2.27 4.11 7.00
N SER A 158 -1.86 2.85 6.96
CA SER A 158 -1.74 1.99 8.14
C SER A 158 -0.73 2.49 9.17
N ASP A 159 0.34 3.18 8.74
CA ASP A 159 1.35 3.79 9.62
C ASP A 159 0.76 4.92 10.49
N GLU A 160 -0.29 5.60 10.03
CA GLU A 160 -0.93 6.70 10.73
C GLU A 160 -1.97 6.24 11.76
N HIS A 161 -2.51 5.02 11.59
CA HIS A 161 -3.63 4.49 12.38
C HIS A 161 -3.31 3.23 13.17
N GLY A 162 -2.15 2.62 12.95
CA GLY A 162 -1.67 1.45 13.70
C GLY A 162 -2.40 0.14 13.40
N ALA A 163 -3.24 0.10 12.37
CA ALA A 163 -3.93 -1.11 11.90
C ALA A 163 -3.89 -1.20 10.38
N CYS A 164 -3.82 -2.42 9.84
CA CYS A 164 -3.80 -2.67 8.41
C CYS A 164 -4.88 -3.66 7.97
N LYS A 165 -5.12 -3.75 6.67
CA LYS A 165 -5.99 -4.77 6.07
C LYS A 165 -5.45 -6.18 6.39
N PRO A 166 -6.28 -7.20 6.61
CA PRO A 166 -7.72 -7.25 6.41
C PRO A 166 -8.57 -6.86 7.64
N ASP A 167 -8.03 -6.18 8.65
CA ASP A 167 -8.82 -5.80 9.82
C ASP A 167 -10.05 -4.97 9.38
N PRO A 168 -11.29 -5.42 9.65
CA PRO A 168 -12.48 -4.69 9.21
C PRO A 168 -12.62 -3.31 9.86
N ARG A 169 -11.90 -3.01 10.95
CA ARG A 169 -11.86 -1.67 11.55
C ARG A 169 -11.27 -0.63 10.62
N VAL A 170 -10.31 -1.01 9.79
CA VAL A 170 -9.68 -0.15 8.79
C VAL A 170 -10.71 0.39 7.78
N PHE A 171 -11.53 -0.51 7.25
CA PHE A 171 -12.59 -0.17 6.31
C PHE A 171 -13.69 0.66 6.98
N ARG A 172 -14.15 0.26 8.18
CA ARG A 172 -15.20 0.97 8.91
C ARG A 172 -14.77 2.40 9.25
N HIS A 173 -13.55 2.59 9.75
CA HIS A 173 -13.01 3.92 10.02
C HIS A 173 -13.06 4.81 8.76
N THR A 174 -12.59 4.29 7.62
CA THR A 174 -12.65 5.02 6.34
C THR A 174 -14.07 5.38 5.93
N LEU A 175 -15.02 4.45 6.14
CA LEU A 175 -16.42 4.71 5.81
C LEU A 175 -17.08 5.72 6.75
N ASP A 176 -16.71 5.73 8.03
CA ASP A 176 -17.18 6.72 9.00
C ASP A 176 -16.73 8.12 8.61
N GLU A 177 -15.46 8.29 8.17
CA GLU A 177 -14.92 9.54 7.64
C GLU A 177 -15.66 9.98 6.36
N LEU A 178 -16.03 9.03 5.51
CA LEU A 178 -16.84 9.31 4.32
C LEU A 178 -18.34 9.50 4.63
N GLY A 179 -18.82 9.21 5.83
CA GLY A 179 -20.26 9.27 6.17
C GLY A 179 -21.12 8.31 5.31
N VAL A 180 -20.62 7.08 5.03
CA VAL A 180 -21.25 6.09 4.17
C VAL A 180 -21.31 4.74 4.89
N ARG A 181 -22.44 4.02 4.75
CA ARG A 181 -22.59 2.69 5.33
C ARG A 181 -21.90 1.64 4.45
N ALA A 182 -21.39 0.57 5.06
CA ALA A 182 -20.67 -0.48 4.35
C ALA A 182 -21.43 -1.08 3.13
N PRO A 183 -22.76 -1.37 3.20
CA PRO A 183 -23.48 -1.87 2.04
C PRO A 183 -23.65 -0.85 0.88
N GLU A 184 -23.26 0.40 1.10
CA GLU A 184 -23.29 1.48 0.10
C GLU A 184 -21.90 1.77 -0.45
N ALA A 185 -20.90 0.93 -0.14
CA ALA A 185 -19.52 1.12 -0.52
C ALA A 185 -18.93 -0.13 -1.18
N ALA A 186 -17.95 0.09 -2.05
CA ALA A 186 -17.12 -0.95 -2.63
C ALA A 186 -15.65 -0.65 -2.39
N HIS A 187 -14.84 -1.69 -2.22
CA HIS A 187 -13.38 -1.60 -2.17
C HIS A 187 -12.77 -2.26 -3.40
N VAL A 188 -11.80 -1.59 -4.00
CA VAL A 188 -11.03 -2.07 -5.16
C VAL A 188 -9.61 -2.33 -4.69
N GLY A 189 -9.12 -3.57 -4.85
CA GLY A 189 -7.76 -3.93 -4.47
C GLY A 189 -7.29 -5.21 -5.15
N ASP A 190 -5.99 -5.54 -5.04
CA ASP A 190 -5.35 -6.61 -5.81
C ASP A 190 -5.09 -7.90 -5.00
N ILE A 191 -5.19 -7.85 -3.66
CA ILE A 191 -4.87 -8.99 -2.81
C ILE A 191 -6.14 -9.62 -2.23
N GLN A 192 -6.35 -10.91 -2.53
CA GLN A 192 -7.49 -11.66 -2.03
C GLN A 192 -7.63 -11.61 -0.50
N ARG A 193 -6.52 -11.76 0.25
CA ARG A 193 -6.53 -11.81 1.71
C ARG A 193 -6.85 -10.47 2.36
N THR A 194 -6.25 -9.40 1.87
CA THR A 194 -6.32 -8.08 2.52
C THR A 194 -7.47 -7.24 2.00
N ASP A 195 -7.63 -7.18 0.69
CA ASP A 195 -8.60 -6.29 0.06
C ASP A 195 -9.97 -6.95 -0.07
N VAL A 196 -10.01 -8.10 -0.74
CA VAL A 196 -11.29 -8.77 -1.02
C VAL A 196 -11.92 -9.28 0.27
N ALA A 197 -11.20 -10.11 1.03
CA ALA A 197 -11.74 -10.68 2.26
C ALA A 197 -11.95 -9.61 3.34
N GLY A 198 -11.08 -8.60 3.43
CA GLY A 198 -11.21 -7.50 4.39
C GLY A 198 -12.45 -6.64 4.12
N ALA A 199 -12.68 -6.25 2.87
CA ALA A 199 -13.88 -5.50 2.47
C ALA A 199 -15.17 -6.28 2.74
N GLN A 200 -15.20 -7.56 2.37
CA GLN A 200 -16.36 -8.45 2.63
C GLN A 200 -16.63 -8.61 4.13
N ALA A 201 -15.58 -8.77 4.95
CA ALA A 201 -15.69 -8.84 6.41
C ALA A 201 -16.20 -7.53 7.04
N ALA A 202 -15.96 -6.39 6.39
CA ALA A 202 -16.52 -5.10 6.77
C ALA A 202 -17.96 -4.89 6.29
N GLY A 203 -18.49 -5.75 5.41
CA GLY A 203 -19.83 -5.65 4.82
C GLY A 203 -19.91 -4.78 3.57
N MET A 204 -18.76 -4.50 2.93
CA MET A 204 -18.65 -3.81 1.64
C MET A 204 -18.71 -4.80 0.48
N SER A 205 -19.04 -4.31 -0.70
CA SER A 205 -18.74 -5.05 -1.93
C SER A 205 -17.22 -5.03 -2.20
N ALA A 206 -16.70 -6.14 -2.73
CA ALA A 206 -15.28 -6.30 -3.05
C ALA A 206 -15.06 -6.42 -4.56
N VAL A 207 -14.23 -5.56 -5.12
CA VAL A 207 -13.78 -5.61 -6.52
C VAL A 207 -12.32 -6.04 -6.54
N HIS A 208 -12.05 -7.24 -7.05
CA HIS A 208 -10.70 -7.75 -7.20
C HIS A 208 -10.09 -7.21 -8.50
N PHE A 209 -9.14 -6.31 -8.39
CA PHE A 209 -8.38 -5.79 -9.52
C PHE A 209 -7.17 -6.69 -9.80
N ILE A 210 -7.16 -7.31 -10.97
CA ILE A 210 -6.12 -8.28 -11.37
C ILE A 210 -5.25 -7.77 -12.52
N GLY A 211 -5.26 -6.48 -12.79
CA GLY A 211 -4.54 -5.88 -13.93
C GLY A 211 -3.04 -5.78 -13.74
N ALA A 212 -2.61 -5.44 -12.54
CA ALA A 212 -1.19 -5.32 -12.18
C ALA A 212 -0.66 -6.56 -11.44
N ASN A 213 -1.48 -7.16 -10.58
CA ASN A 213 -1.17 -8.39 -9.85
C ASN A 213 -2.29 -9.41 -10.06
N ASN A 214 -1.97 -10.57 -10.61
CA ASN A 214 -2.95 -11.62 -10.90
C ASN A 214 -2.72 -12.92 -10.10
N HIS A 215 -1.86 -12.89 -9.10
CA HIS A 215 -1.45 -14.07 -8.33
C HIS A 215 -2.65 -14.82 -7.74
N ASP A 216 -3.63 -14.08 -7.20
CA ASP A 216 -4.82 -14.65 -6.56
C ASP A 216 -6.05 -14.73 -7.50
N ALA A 217 -5.92 -14.37 -8.77
CA ALA A 217 -7.05 -14.26 -9.71
C ALA A 217 -7.92 -15.52 -9.79
N ALA A 218 -7.29 -16.70 -9.82
CA ALA A 218 -7.97 -18.00 -9.91
C ALA A 218 -8.74 -18.38 -8.62
N ARG A 219 -8.46 -17.73 -7.49
CA ARG A 219 -9.07 -17.98 -6.18
C ARG A 219 -9.90 -16.79 -5.69
N SER A 220 -10.17 -15.83 -6.58
CA SER A 220 -10.93 -14.64 -6.23
C SER A 220 -12.33 -14.99 -5.72
N THR A 221 -12.69 -14.40 -4.59
CA THR A 221 -14.08 -14.39 -4.06
C THR A 221 -14.71 -13.01 -4.15
N GLY A 222 -14.09 -12.08 -4.90
CA GLY A 222 -14.65 -10.74 -5.12
C GLY A 222 -16.01 -10.78 -5.79
N ASP A 223 -16.88 -9.85 -5.44
CA ASP A 223 -18.19 -9.68 -6.09
C ASP A 223 -18.01 -9.35 -7.58
N LEU A 224 -16.91 -8.70 -7.91
CA LEU A 224 -16.45 -8.43 -9.27
C LEU A 224 -14.95 -8.73 -9.41
N VAL A 225 -14.53 -9.14 -10.61
CA VAL A 225 -13.12 -9.24 -11.00
C VAL A 225 -12.91 -8.33 -12.21
N VAL A 226 -11.96 -7.40 -12.11
CA VAL A 226 -11.67 -6.38 -13.12
C VAL A 226 -10.21 -6.45 -13.53
N ARG A 227 -9.92 -6.43 -14.81
CA ARG A 227 -8.56 -6.48 -15.35
C ARG A 227 -8.04 -5.12 -15.81
N HIS A 228 -8.89 -4.31 -16.41
CA HIS A 228 -8.52 -2.99 -16.88
C HIS A 228 -9.24 -1.93 -16.06
N PHE A 229 -8.51 -0.89 -15.64
CA PHE A 229 -9.04 0.13 -14.74
C PHE A 229 -10.24 0.87 -15.34
N GLU A 230 -10.25 1.00 -16.67
CA GLU A 230 -11.35 1.59 -17.46
C GLU A 230 -12.67 0.82 -17.39
N GLU A 231 -12.67 -0.44 -16.95
CA GLU A 231 -13.89 -1.23 -16.74
C GLU A 231 -14.66 -0.81 -15.48
N LEU A 232 -13.97 -0.19 -14.49
CA LEU A 232 -14.53 0.14 -13.19
C LEU A 232 -15.83 0.96 -13.23
N PRO A 233 -15.98 2.03 -14.05
CA PRO A 233 -17.20 2.82 -14.06
C PRO A 233 -18.45 2.01 -14.46
N ALA A 234 -18.31 1.07 -15.40
CA ALA A 234 -19.40 0.19 -15.83
C ALA A 234 -19.65 -0.93 -14.81
N ALA A 235 -18.57 -1.57 -14.33
CA ALA A 235 -18.64 -2.66 -13.37
C ALA A 235 -19.30 -2.24 -12.05
N LEU A 236 -18.89 -1.11 -11.48
CA LEU A 236 -19.46 -0.55 -10.24
C LEU A 236 -20.94 -0.16 -10.42
N GLY A 237 -21.34 0.29 -11.61
CA GLY A 237 -22.74 0.59 -11.91
C GLY A 237 -23.65 -0.64 -11.93
N GLY A 238 -23.08 -1.84 -12.10
CA GLY A 238 -23.79 -3.13 -12.11
C GLY A 238 -23.81 -3.84 -10.74
N LEU A 239 -23.13 -3.31 -9.71
CA LEU A 239 -23.13 -3.92 -8.39
C LEU A 239 -24.57 -3.90 -7.79
N PRO A 240 -25.07 -5.05 -7.29
CA PRO A 240 -26.35 -5.07 -6.62
C PRO A 240 -26.31 -4.21 -5.36
N CYS A 241 -27.37 -3.48 -5.07
CA CYS A 241 -27.56 -2.89 -3.74
C CYS A 241 -27.58 -4.03 -2.72
N ALA A 242 -26.61 -4.11 -1.83
CA ALA A 242 -26.68 -5.00 -0.69
C ALA A 242 -27.85 -4.51 0.19
N GLY A 243 -29.01 -5.18 0.07
CA GLY A 243 -30.22 -4.88 0.87
C GLY A 243 -31.48 -4.52 0.08
N CYS A 244 -31.53 -4.77 -1.25
CA CYS A 244 -32.80 -4.86 -2.00
C CYS A 244 -33.30 -6.29 -2.05
#